data_6711438f6809684a4cbc5ab6dd5e0ecb
#
_entry.id   6711438f6809684a4cbc5ab6dd5e0ecb
#
_cell.length_a   1.000
_cell.length_b   1.000
_cell.length_c   1.000
_cell.angle_alpha   90.00
_cell.angle_beta   90.00
_cell.angle_gamma   90.00
#
_symmetry.space_group_name_H-M   'P 1'
#
loop_
_entity.id
_entity.type
_entity.pdbx_description
1 polymer ?
#
loop_
_entity_poly.entity_id
_entity_poly.type
_entity_poly.pdbx_seq_one_letter_code
_entity_poly.pdbx_strand_id
1 'polypeptide(L)'
;MNFREFVEAIRIAGQLSIVDREVDRYLEASALIHALGERPALLRHVRGSQYPVVAGVCSNRRLMALGLDINCSDLMSFLARALRNPVAPPLVEVAACQQVVEQDVDLRTLPVLTHLAADGGPYVTAAVAIVQDPELGRNMSFHRLMLLDDRHVAVRLVEGRGTHAALAKASGELQIAFCIGTSPAVLLAAAMSPAPGQDELAIANALAPTPVVRCRSLNLEAPADAEIVLEGRILTQTVDEGPFLDLTETMDIVRRQHVVEIDCITHRRGAVYQALLPGGLEHKLLMGMPREPTMFDAVREACDCVNVVLTPGGGSWLHGVVQIRKRQADDGRRAIEAAFRGHPSVKHVLVVDDDIDIENPVELEWAIATRLQADRCVVILPGQGGSSLDPSALHVPGAKSRTAKMGLDATIPWLKSDGSLRSEKERAAFRKVRYAAVPLDKYVEEQEMGRVETMLWPDTTGG
;
A
#
# COMPACT_ATOMS: atom_id res chain seq x y z
N MET A 1 18.03 1.06 1.47
CA MET A 1 18.31 2.33 0.73
C MET A 1 17.50 3.46 1.33
N ASN A 2 18.05 4.69 1.42
CA ASN A 2 17.24 5.89 1.67
C ASN A 2 16.43 6.27 0.42
N PHE A 3 15.55 7.29 0.52
CA PHE A 3 14.66 7.68 -0.59
C PHE A 3 15.40 8.07 -1.86
N ARG A 4 16.48 8.87 -1.77
CA ARG A 4 17.25 9.30 -2.95
C ARG A 4 18.01 8.17 -3.62
N GLU A 5 18.61 7.30 -2.81
CA GLU A 5 19.27 6.09 -3.31
C GLU A 5 18.28 5.19 -4.05
N PHE A 6 17.07 5.09 -3.52
CA PHE A 6 16.01 4.31 -4.15
C PHE A 6 15.54 4.91 -5.49
N VAL A 7 15.29 6.22 -5.54
CA VAL A 7 14.93 6.92 -6.80
C VAL A 7 16.06 6.78 -7.83
N GLU A 8 17.33 6.88 -7.40
CA GLU A 8 18.48 6.69 -8.27
C GLU A 8 18.62 5.24 -8.75
N ALA A 9 18.35 4.25 -7.90
CA ALA A 9 18.33 2.84 -8.30
C ALA A 9 17.24 2.58 -9.37
N ILE A 10 16.05 3.17 -9.22
CA ILE A 10 14.98 3.12 -10.23
C ILE A 10 15.44 3.76 -11.54
N ARG A 11 16.15 4.88 -11.49
CA ARG A 11 16.69 5.56 -12.67
C ARG A 11 17.74 4.70 -13.38
N ILE A 12 18.67 4.10 -12.65
CA ILE A 12 19.70 3.21 -13.19
C ILE A 12 19.07 1.97 -13.84
N ALA A 13 17.98 1.46 -13.27
CA ALA A 13 17.21 0.35 -13.83
C ALA A 13 16.39 0.74 -15.08
N GLY A 14 16.46 1.99 -15.54
CA GLY A 14 15.73 2.48 -16.72
C GLY A 14 14.21 2.58 -16.52
N GLN A 15 13.73 2.59 -15.25
CA GLN A 15 12.30 2.58 -14.92
C GLN A 15 11.76 3.94 -14.48
N LEU A 16 12.58 5.00 -14.46
CA LEU A 16 12.16 6.34 -14.07
C LEU A 16 11.88 7.20 -15.30
N SER A 17 10.64 7.64 -15.46
CA SER A 17 10.27 8.65 -16.45
C SER A 17 10.65 10.04 -15.95
N ILE A 18 11.35 10.83 -16.75
CA ILE A 18 11.75 12.19 -16.38
C ILE A 18 10.97 13.20 -17.23
N VAL A 19 10.30 14.12 -16.55
CA VAL A 19 9.54 15.22 -17.17
C VAL A 19 10.26 16.53 -16.88
N ASP A 20 10.83 17.13 -17.93
CA ASP A 20 11.56 18.41 -17.84
C ASP A 20 10.67 19.64 -18.09
N ARG A 21 9.51 19.45 -18.73
CA ARG A 21 8.54 20.52 -18.94
C ARG A 21 7.90 20.90 -17.60
N GLU A 22 7.67 22.20 -17.37
CA GLU A 22 6.90 22.67 -16.22
C GLU A 22 5.47 22.13 -16.30
N VAL A 23 4.98 21.62 -15.15
CA VAL A 23 3.62 21.10 -14.98
C VAL A 23 2.89 21.86 -13.87
N ASP A 24 1.57 22.01 -14.03
CA ASP A 24 0.73 22.61 -13.00
C ASP A 24 0.41 21.58 -11.90
N ARG A 25 0.45 22.00 -10.64
CA ARG A 25 0.04 21.17 -9.49
C ARG A 25 -1.46 20.96 -9.40
N TYR A 26 -2.26 21.78 -10.12
CA TYR A 26 -3.71 21.62 -10.21
C TYR A 26 -4.04 20.72 -11.40
N LEU A 27 -4.43 19.49 -11.14
CA LEU A 27 -4.87 18.44 -12.07
C LEU A 27 -3.80 17.92 -13.03
N GLU A 28 -2.97 18.77 -13.66
CA GLU A 28 -2.06 18.38 -14.74
C GLU A 28 -1.01 17.36 -14.26
N ALA A 29 -0.36 17.61 -13.11
CA ALA A 29 0.65 16.69 -12.57
C ALA A 29 0.06 15.30 -12.30
N SER A 30 -1.11 15.22 -11.69
CA SER A 30 -1.79 13.94 -11.38
C SER A 30 -2.25 13.22 -12.64
N ALA A 31 -2.82 13.95 -13.61
CA ALA A 31 -3.23 13.40 -14.90
C ALA A 31 -2.02 12.85 -15.68
N LEU A 32 -0.88 13.55 -15.63
CA LEU A 32 0.35 13.12 -16.28
C LEU A 32 0.91 11.84 -15.63
N ILE A 33 0.96 11.78 -14.28
CA ILE A 33 1.40 10.58 -13.55
C ILE A 33 0.52 9.39 -13.93
N HIS A 34 -0.79 9.58 -13.99
CA HIS A 34 -1.72 8.54 -14.42
C HIS A 34 -1.51 8.12 -15.89
N ALA A 35 -1.35 9.08 -16.82
CA ALA A 35 -1.13 8.81 -18.24
C ALA A 35 0.20 8.08 -18.53
N LEU A 36 1.20 8.21 -17.64
CA LEU A 36 2.46 7.44 -17.69
C LEU A 36 2.29 5.98 -17.21
N GLY A 37 1.04 5.52 -16.98
CA GLY A 37 0.74 4.19 -16.48
C GLY A 37 1.19 3.98 -15.04
N GLU A 38 1.26 5.07 -14.27
CA GLU A 38 1.70 5.08 -12.86
C GLU A 38 3.11 4.49 -12.66
N ARG A 39 3.94 4.51 -13.71
CA ARG A 39 5.36 4.19 -13.58
C ARG A 39 6.06 5.27 -12.77
N PRO A 40 7.19 4.97 -12.13
CA PRO A 40 7.98 5.98 -11.44
C PRO A 40 8.25 7.20 -12.32
N ALA A 41 7.88 8.38 -11.83
CA ALA A 41 8.02 9.63 -12.56
C ALA A 41 8.66 10.71 -11.69
N LEU A 42 9.62 11.45 -12.27
CA LEU A 42 10.23 12.65 -11.70
C LEU A 42 9.78 13.86 -12.51
N LEU A 43 8.95 14.71 -11.92
CA LEU A 43 8.55 16.01 -12.44
C LEU A 43 9.53 17.04 -11.91
N ARG A 44 10.45 17.53 -12.77
CA ARG A 44 11.54 18.43 -12.33
C ARG A 44 11.06 19.83 -11.98
N HIS A 45 10.01 20.30 -12.66
CA HIS A 45 9.51 21.65 -12.54
C HIS A 45 8.00 21.61 -12.30
N VAL A 46 7.59 21.92 -11.07
CA VAL A 46 6.18 22.06 -10.70
C VAL A 46 5.90 23.52 -10.40
N ARG A 47 4.92 24.09 -11.11
CA ARG A 47 4.60 25.52 -11.03
C ARG A 47 4.34 25.99 -9.60
N GLY A 48 5.02 27.04 -9.19
CA GLY A 48 4.87 27.65 -7.87
C GLY A 48 5.60 26.92 -6.75
N SER A 49 6.50 25.96 -7.09
CA SER A 49 7.34 25.28 -6.10
C SER A 49 8.79 25.15 -6.57
N GLN A 50 9.72 25.18 -5.63
CA GLN A 50 11.12 24.86 -5.89
C GLN A 50 11.45 23.36 -5.79
N TYR A 51 10.51 22.55 -5.30
CA TYR A 51 10.73 21.13 -5.07
C TYR A 51 10.28 20.31 -6.28
N PRO A 52 11.15 19.45 -6.85
CA PRO A 52 10.71 18.46 -7.81
C PRO A 52 9.80 17.43 -7.14
N VAL A 53 8.89 16.84 -7.93
CA VAL A 53 7.94 15.82 -7.45
C VAL A 53 8.35 14.46 -7.99
N VAL A 54 8.37 13.46 -7.13
CA VAL A 54 8.52 12.04 -7.49
C VAL A 54 7.27 11.28 -7.07
N ALA A 55 6.75 10.44 -7.97
CA ALA A 55 5.59 9.58 -7.72
C ALA A 55 5.78 8.20 -8.35
N GLY A 56 4.99 7.22 -7.90
CA GLY A 56 4.96 5.87 -8.45
C GLY A 56 6.14 4.98 -8.04
N VAL A 57 6.97 5.41 -7.09
CA VAL A 57 8.19 4.68 -6.70
C VAL A 57 7.91 3.30 -6.10
N CYS A 58 6.74 3.08 -5.53
CA CYS A 58 6.29 1.81 -4.98
C CYS A 58 5.14 1.17 -5.79
N SER A 59 5.04 1.46 -7.10
CA SER A 59 3.92 1.01 -7.94
C SER A 59 3.93 -0.47 -8.32
N ASN A 60 5.00 -1.20 -8.04
CA ASN A 60 5.04 -2.64 -8.22
C ASN A 60 5.99 -3.34 -7.23
N ARG A 61 5.82 -4.66 -7.06
CA ARG A 61 6.59 -5.48 -6.09
C ARG A 61 8.09 -5.51 -6.38
N ARG A 62 8.50 -5.46 -7.66
CA ARG A 62 9.91 -5.47 -8.05
C ARG A 62 10.62 -4.19 -7.60
N LEU A 63 9.95 -3.04 -7.69
CA LEU A 63 10.47 -1.77 -7.18
C LEU A 63 10.62 -1.80 -5.65
N MET A 64 9.65 -2.36 -4.94
CA MET A 64 9.75 -2.49 -3.49
C MET A 64 10.89 -3.43 -3.07
N ALA A 65 11.06 -4.56 -3.76
CA ALA A 65 12.17 -5.47 -3.55
C ALA A 65 13.52 -4.81 -3.86
N LEU A 66 13.60 -4.03 -4.96
CA LEU A 66 14.77 -3.21 -5.29
C LEU A 66 15.11 -2.23 -4.16
N GLY A 67 14.13 -1.50 -3.64
CA GLY A 67 14.31 -0.54 -2.54
C GLY A 67 14.75 -1.17 -1.22
N LEU A 68 14.41 -2.44 -1.00
CA LEU A 68 14.86 -3.24 0.16
C LEU A 68 16.15 -4.02 -0.10
N ASP A 69 16.67 -4.01 -1.33
CA ASP A 69 17.85 -4.77 -1.76
C ASP A 69 17.70 -6.28 -1.54
N ILE A 70 16.55 -6.83 -1.98
CA ILE A 70 16.22 -8.27 -1.89
C ILE A 70 15.64 -8.78 -3.22
N ASN A 71 15.58 -10.11 -3.38
CA ASN A 71 14.86 -10.71 -4.48
C ASN A 71 13.33 -10.55 -4.28
N CYS A 72 12.59 -10.33 -5.36
CA CYS A 72 11.14 -10.19 -5.32
C CYS A 72 10.45 -11.44 -4.74
N SER A 73 10.98 -12.63 -5.01
CA SER A 73 10.50 -13.91 -4.43
C SER A 73 10.56 -13.96 -2.91
N ASP A 74 11.47 -13.21 -2.29
CA ASP A 74 11.70 -13.24 -0.85
C ASP A 74 10.87 -12.19 -0.09
N LEU A 75 10.20 -11.29 -0.82
CA LEU A 75 9.54 -10.11 -0.28
C LEU A 75 8.53 -10.47 0.83
N MET A 76 7.66 -11.46 0.60
CA MET A 76 6.66 -11.90 1.58
C MET A 76 7.32 -12.40 2.87
N SER A 77 8.28 -13.31 2.75
CA SER A 77 8.96 -13.90 3.91
C SER A 77 9.79 -12.87 4.68
N PHE A 78 10.36 -11.89 3.95
CA PHE A 78 11.13 -10.80 4.51
C PHE A 78 10.26 -9.86 5.35
N LEU A 79 9.10 -9.43 4.81
CA LEU A 79 8.12 -8.60 5.52
C LEU A 79 7.59 -9.32 6.77
N ALA A 80 7.21 -10.60 6.64
CA ALA A 80 6.72 -11.41 7.76
C ALA A 80 7.78 -11.56 8.87
N ARG A 81 9.06 -11.70 8.51
CA ARG A 81 10.16 -11.79 9.48
C ARG A 81 10.37 -10.48 10.22
N ALA A 82 10.37 -9.33 9.53
CA ALA A 82 10.52 -8.02 10.15
C ALA A 82 9.37 -7.70 11.11
N LEU A 83 8.14 -8.04 10.75
CA LEU A 83 6.96 -7.87 11.60
C LEU A 83 7.07 -8.66 12.91
N ARG A 84 7.65 -9.88 12.88
CA ARG A 84 7.83 -10.73 14.06
C ARG A 84 9.05 -10.36 14.90
N ASN A 85 10.06 -9.73 14.31
CA ASN A 85 11.33 -9.41 14.94
C ASN A 85 11.71 -7.93 14.74
N PRO A 86 10.95 -6.99 15.31
CA PRO A 86 11.27 -5.57 15.20
C PRO A 86 12.60 -5.25 15.91
N VAL A 87 13.36 -4.29 15.37
CA VAL A 87 14.67 -3.86 15.89
C VAL A 87 14.61 -2.36 16.12
N ALA A 88 14.85 -1.92 17.36
CA ALA A 88 14.81 -0.50 17.71
C ALA A 88 15.74 0.33 16.80
N PRO A 89 15.26 1.45 16.22
CA PRO A 89 16.08 2.29 15.37
C PRO A 89 17.14 3.05 16.16
N PRO A 90 18.37 3.22 15.62
CA PRO A 90 19.39 4.02 16.30
C PRO A 90 19.05 5.52 16.25
N LEU A 91 19.19 6.21 17.39
CA LEU A 91 19.06 7.67 17.47
C LEU A 91 20.39 8.29 17.03
N VAL A 92 20.29 9.29 16.13
CA VAL A 92 21.44 10.08 15.67
C VAL A 92 21.27 11.56 16.04
N GLU A 93 22.39 12.28 16.16
CA GLU A 93 22.40 13.71 16.52
C GLU A 93 22.29 14.62 15.29
N VAL A 94 22.80 14.16 14.15
CA VAL A 94 22.83 14.92 12.88
C VAL A 94 22.08 14.14 11.82
N ALA A 95 21.14 14.80 11.16
CA ALA A 95 20.27 14.17 10.17
C ALA A 95 20.14 14.99 8.89
N ALA A 96 20.02 14.29 7.77
CA ALA A 96 19.83 14.93 6.47
C ALA A 96 18.52 15.71 6.40
N CYS A 97 17.45 15.24 7.00
CA CYS A 97 16.14 15.90 7.04
C CYS A 97 16.15 17.24 7.82
N GLN A 98 17.23 17.57 8.52
CA GLN A 98 17.35 18.80 9.33
C GLN A 98 18.45 19.76 8.80
N GLN A 99 18.84 19.63 7.54
CA GLN A 99 19.82 20.53 6.92
C GLN A 99 19.30 21.97 6.75
N VAL A 100 17.98 22.10 6.62
CA VAL A 100 17.25 23.38 6.61
C VAL A 100 16.15 23.31 7.65
N VAL A 101 15.93 24.40 8.39
CA VAL A 101 14.88 24.53 9.42
C VAL A 101 14.13 25.81 9.15
N GLU A 102 12.82 25.70 8.88
CA GLU A 102 11.91 26.80 8.62
C GLU A 102 10.93 26.93 9.79
N GLN A 103 11.04 28.03 10.54
CA GLN A 103 10.11 28.38 11.63
C GLN A 103 8.99 29.31 11.16
N ASP A 104 9.25 30.04 10.07
CA ASP A 104 8.22 30.80 9.35
C ASP A 104 7.59 29.88 8.32
N VAL A 105 6.54 29.16 8.76
CA VAL A 105 5.92 28.08 8.00
C VAL A 105 5.06 28.64 6.87
N ASP A 106 5.30 28.18 5.64
CA ASP A 106 4.39 28.37 4.51
C ASP A 106 4.24 27.07 3.71
N LEU A 107 3.21 26.28 4.02
CA LEU A 107 2.90 25.02 3.34
C LEU A 107 2.60 25.19 1.84
N ARG A 108 2.27 26.39 1.37
CA ARG A 108 1.97 26.68 -0.04
C ARG A 108 3.22 26.63 -0.93
N THR A 109 4.42 26.69 -0.33
CA THR A 109 5.70 26.51 -1.01
C THR A 109 5.93 25.07 -1.46
N LEU A 110 5.28 24.11 -0.79
CA LEU A 110 5.33 22.71 -1.17
C LEU A 110 4.48 22.45 -2.43
N PRO A 111 4.88 21.49 -3.28
CA PRO A 111 4.12 21.13 -4.49
C PRO A 111 2.95 20.20 -4.17
N VAL A 112 2.07 20.65 -3.25
CA VAL A 112 0.87 19.88 -2.86
C VAL A 112 -0.09 19.84 -4.03
N LEU A 113 -0.46 18.62 -4.46
CA LEU A 113 -1.25 18.39 -5.66
C LEU A 113 -2.77 18.45 -5.38
N THR A 114 -3.52 18.97 -6.33
CA THR A 114 -4.97 18.71 -6.49
C THR A 114 -5.11 17.61 -7.54
N HIS A 115 -5.65 16.45 -7.17
CA HIS A 115 -5.65 15.28 -8.03
C HIS A 115 -6.85 15.23 -8.98
N LEU A 116 -8.04 15.59 -8.46
CA LEU A 116 -9.28 15.64 -9.21
C LEU A 116 -9.99 16.97 -8.95
N ALA A 117 -10.78 17.44 -9.94
CA ALA A 117 -11.58 18.65 -9.79
C ALA A 117 -12.66 18.52 -8.67
N ALA A 118 -13.00 17.30 -8.29
CA ALA A 118 -13.96 17.00 -7.23
C ALA A 118 -13.32 16.93 -5.83
N ASP A 119 -11.98 16.99 -5.71
CA ASP A 119 -11.31 16.98 -4.41
C ASP A 119 -11.68 18.21 -3.58
N GLY A 120 -11.77 18.05 -2.26
CA GLY A 120 -12.05 19.14 -1.32
C GLY A 120 -10.97 20.22 -1.27
N GLY A 121 -9.78 19.97 -1.84
CA GLY A 121 -8.64 20.88 -1.92
C GLY A 121 -7.37 20.17 -2.38
N PRO A 122 -6.20 20.81 -2.27
CA PRO A 122 -4.90 20.17 -2.46
C PRO A 122 -4.60 19.20 -1.32
N TYR A 123 -3.99 18.04 -1.63
CA TYR A 123 -3.67 17.01 -0.63
C TYR A 123 -2.21 16.60 -0.62
N VAL A 124 -1.63 16.51 0.58
CA VAL A 124 -0.40 15.73 0.83
C VAL A 124 -0.81 14.27 0.96
N THR A 125 -0.33 13.42 0.06
CA THR A 125 -0.81 12.03 -0.08
C THR A 125 0.20 10.98 0.39
N ALA A 126 1.49 11.33 0.50
CA ALA A 126 2.55 10.41 0.90
C ALA A 126 3.11 10.71 2.31
N ALA A 127 2.31 11.36 3.17
CA ALA A 127 2.74 11.68 4.51
C ALA A 127 2.70 10.47 5.44
N VAL A 128 3.84 10.11 6.00
CA VAL A 128 3.98 9.15 7.10
C VAL A 128 3.94 9.93 8.40
N ALA A 129 2.88 9.75 9.17
CA ALA A 129 2.67 10.40 10.46
C ALA A 129 3.27 9.61 11.60
N ILE A 130 3.89 10.29 12.54
CA ILE A 130 4.45 9.74 13.78
C ILE A 130 3.83 10.48 14.95
N VAL A 131 3.28 9.74 15.91
CA VAL A 131 2.74 10.23 17.17
C VAL A 131 3.24 9.39 18.34
N GLN A 132 3.12 9.92 19.56
CA GLN A 132 3.36 9.19 20.80
C GLN A 132 2.02 8.92 21.47
N ASP A 133 1.55 7.66 21.43
CA ASP A 133 0.40 7.24 22.24
C ASP A 133 0.80 7.24 23.73
N PRO A 134 0.01 7.87 24.63
CA PRO A 134 0.36 7.96 26.05
C PRO A 134 0.54 6.61 26.75
N GLU A 135 -0.10 5.55 26.26
CA GLU A 135 -0.08 4.21 26.88
C GLU A 135 0.72 3.20 26.08
N LEU A 136 0.64 3.28 24.73
CA LEU A 136 1.16 2.25 23.83
C LEU A 136 2.51 2.61 23.21
N GLY A 137 2.98 3.84 23.40
CA GLY A 137 4.25 4.28 22.84
C GLY A 137 4.14 4.85 21.41
N ARG A 138 5.22 4.80 20.65
CA ARG A 138 5.27 5.37 19.30
C ARG A 138 4.36 4.60 18.35
N ASN A 139 3.61 5.34 17.51
CA ASN A 139 2.81 4.81 16.43
C ASN A 139 3.13 5.56 15.14
N MET A 140 3.28 4.84 14.03
CA MET A 140 3.56 5.39 12.71
C MET A 140 2.54 4.87 11.69
N SER A 141 1.94 5.77 10.90
CA SER A 141 0.93 5.40 9.91
C SER A 141 0.80 6.43 8.79
N PHE A 142 0.25 6.04 7.64
CA PHE A 142 -0.10 7.00 6.58
C PHE A 142 -1.33 7.82 6.96
N HIS A 143 -1.27 9.13 6.66
CA HIS A 143 -2.42 10.02 6.69
C HIS A 143 -2.44 10.94 5.48
N ARG A 144 -3.60 11.11 4.85
CA ARG A 144 -3.83 12.17 3.87
C ARG A 144 -4.10 13.48 4.60
N LEU A 145 -3.55 14.56 4.07
CA LEU A 145 -3.66 15.89 4.66
C LEU A 145 -4.25 16.84 3.62
N MET A 146 -5.43 17.38 3.87
CA MET A 146 -6.01 18.44 3.04
C MET A 146 -5.44 19.79 3.46
N LEU A 147 -4.80 20.51 2.55
CA LEU A 147 -4.24 21.83 2.82
C LEU A 147 -5.38 22.83 3.03
N LEU A 148 -5.35 23.58 4.12
CA LEU A 148 -6.33 24.60 4.45
C LEU A 148 -5.79 26.01 4.18
N ASP A 149 -4.58 26.29 4.65
CA ASP A 149 -3.88 27.55 4.46
C ASP A 149 -2.35 27.35 4.54
N ASP A 150 -1.60 28.42 4.86
CA ASP A 150 -0.14 28.40 4.95
C ASP A 150 0.41 27.59 6.13
N ARG A 151 -0.39 27.33 7.17
CA ARG A 151 0.05 26.65 8.40
C ARG A 151 -0.83 25.47 8.81
N HIS A 152 -2.03 25.33 8.25
CA HIS A 152 -3.00 24.36 8.70
C HIS A 152 -3.35 23.33 7.65
N VAL A 153 -3.54 22.10 8.11
CA VAL A 153 -4.06 20.99 7.30
C VAL A 153 -5.19 20.28 8.04
N ALA A 154 -6.15 19.73 7.31
CA ALA A 154 -7.10 18.77 7.88
C ALA A 154 -6.54 17.37 7.72
N VAL A 155 -6.43 16.59 8.82
CA VAL A 155 -5.90 15.24 8.81
C VAL A 155 -7.02 14.21 8.86
N ARG A 156 -7.05 13.26 7.91
CA ARG A 156 -8.02 12.15 7.97
C ARG A 156 -7.59 11.13 9.04
N LEU A 157 -8.32 11.08 10.14
CA LEU A 157 -8.16 10.08 11.20
C LEU A 157 -9.27 9.03 11.09
N VAL A 158 -8.89 7.76 11.04
CA VAL A 158 -9.85 6.66 11.05
C VAL A 158 -10.24 6.34 12.50
N GLU A 159 -11.53 6.34 12.77
CA GLU A 159 -12.10 6.18 14.11
C GLU A 159 -11.62 4.88 14.78
N GLY A 160 -11.14 4.99 16.02
CA GLY A 160 -10.63 3.86 16.82
C GLY A 160 -9.29 3.28 16.35
N ARG A 161 -8.61 3.90 15.38
CA ARG A 161 -7.27 3.49 14.91
C ARG A 161 -6.18 4.33 15.57
N GLY A 162 -4.97 3.80 15.65
CA GLY A 162 -3.69 4.36 16.09
C GLY A 162 -3.73 5.83 16.51
N THR A 163 -3.53 6.75 15.59
CA THR A 163 -3.50 8.21 15.85
C THR A 163 -4.81 8.74 16.48
N HIS A 164 -5.99 8.24 16.02
CA HIS A 164 -7.26 8.65 16.62
C HIS A 164 -7.39 8.17 18.08
N ALA A 165 -6.96 6.93 18.36
CA ALA A 165 -6.96 6.39 19.72
C ALA A 165 -5.97 7.13 20.63
N ALA A 166 -4.79 7.49 20.13
CA ALA A 166 -3.80 8.29 20.83
C ALA A 166 -4.34 9.69 21.16
N LEU A 167 -5.01 10.36 20.21
CA LEU A 167 -5.63 11.66 20.40
C LEU A 167 -6.73 11.61 21.47
N ALA A 168 -7.55 10.56 21.48
CA ALA A 168 -8.62 10.38 22.48
C ALA A 168 -8.08 10.22 23.90
N LYS A 169 -6.84 9.73 24.08
CA LYS A 169 -6.15 9.59 25.37
C LYS A 169 -5.36 10.83 25.76
N ALA A 170 -4.99 11.66 24.79
CA ALA A 170 -4.28 12.89 25.06
C ALA A 170 -5.21 13.92 25.75
N SER A 171 -4.68 14.66 26.72
CA SER A 171 -5.43 15.69 27.44
C SER A 171 -5.46 17.01 26.64
N GLY A 172 -6.04 17.00 25.43
CA GLY A 172 -6.14 18.17 24.57
C GLY A 172 -5.46 17.97 23.21
N GLU A 173 -4.28 18.53 23.00
CA GLU A 173 -3.54 18.46 21.74
C GLU A 173 -2.60 17.25 21.72
N LEU A 174 -2.40 16.66 20.53
CA LEU A 174 -1.44 15.58 20.32
C LEU A 174 -0.35 16.04 19.36
N GLN A 175 0.91 15.97 19.77
CA GLN A 175 2.06 16.21 18.88
C GLN A 175 2.09 15.19 17.74
N ILE A 176 2.42 15.67 16.53
CA ILE A 176 2.49 14.85 15.33
C ILE A 176 3.60 15.36 14.41
N ALA A 177 4.39 14.43 13.85
CA ALA A 177 5.35 14.72 12.80
C ALA A 177 4.94 14.00 11.52
N PHE A 178 4.90 14.70 10.38
CA PHE A 178 4.64 14.10 9.07
C PHE A 178 5.93 14.06 8.26
N CYS A 179 6.34 12.88 7.86
CA CYS A 179 7.54 12.63 7.09
C CYS A 179 7.17 12.34 5.62
N ILE A 180 7.76 13.07 4.69
CA ILE A 180 7.53 12.96 3.25
C ILE A 180 8.86 12.60 2.57
N GLY A 181 8.83 11.68 1.58
CA GLY A 181 10.05 11.21 0.93
C GLY A 181 10.90 10.35 1.87
N THR A 182 10.33 9.27 2.36
CA THR A 182 10.98 8.32 3.26
C THR A 182 11.40 7.04 2.53
N SER A 183 12.28 6.26 3.15
CA SER A 183 12.76 4.99 2.58
C SER A 183 11.62 3.99 2.32
N PRO A 184 11.76 3.05 1.37
CA PRO A 184 10.79 1.96 1.18
C PRO A 184 10.48 1.18 2.45
N ALA A 185 11.47 1.00 3.33
CA ALA A 185 11.28 0.32 4.61
C ALA A 185 10.30 1.08 5.52
N VAL A 186 10.41 2.40 5.59
CA VAL A 186 9.49 3.27 6.36
C VAL A 186 8.10 3.26 5.73
N LEU A 187 7.99 3.38 4.40
CA LEU A 187 6.71 3.36 3.69
C LEU A 187 5.96 2.04 3.94
N LEU A 188 6.65 0.91 3.83
CA LEU A 188 6.07 -0.42 4.06
C LEU A 188 5.66 -0.61 5.52
N ALA A 189 6.52 -0.25 6.47
CA ALA A 189 6.22 -0.38 7.89
C ALA A 189 5.05 0.50 8.33
N ALA A 190 4.95 1.75 7.84
CA ALA A 190 3.84 2.67 8.11
C ALA A 190 2.48 2.15 7.62
N ALA A 191 2.49 1.29 6.61
CA ALA A 191 1.28 0.66 6.07
C ALA A 191 0.93 -0.68 6.75
N MET A 192 1.84 -1.25 7.54
CA MET A 192 1.57 -2.45 8.34
C MET A 192 0.54 -2.14 9.44
N SER A 193 -0.09 -3.17 9.95
CA SER A 193 -0.91 -3.08 11.16
C SER A 193 -0.43 -4.11 12.15
N PRO A 194 0.65 -3.83 12.83
CA PRO A 194 1.17 -4.69 13.88
C PRO A 194 0.22 -4.75 15.08
N ALA A 195 0.51 -5.59 16.04
CA ALA A 195 -0.23 -5.64 17.29
C ALA A 195 -0.12 -4.28 18.03
N PRO A 196 -1.15 -3.88 18.79
CA PRO A 196 -1.11 -2.64 19.56
C PRO A 196 0.16 -2.54 20.43
N GLY A 197 0.85 -1.42 20.36
CA GLY A 197 2.09 -1.17 21.10
C GLY A 197 3.37 -1.67 20.41
N GLN A 198 3.27 -2.29 19.24
CA GLN A 198 4.44 -2.54 18.41
C GLN A 198 4.81 -1.27 17.63
N ASP A 199 6.09 -0.94 17.66
CA ASP A 199 6.65 0.25 17.01
C ASP A 199 6.94 -0.02 15.52
N GLU A 200 6.24 0.66 14.63
CA GLU A 200 6.43 0.51 13.17
C GLU A 200 7.81 1.02 12.72
N LEU A 201 8.44 1.99 13.40
CA LEU A 201 9.82 2.38 13.10
C LEU A 201 10.83 1.28 13.46
N ALA A 202 10.55 0.47 14.48
CA ALA A 202 11.36 -0.70 14.78
C ALA A 202 11.19 -1.80 13.72
N ILE A 203 9.99 -1.93 13.13
CA ILE A 203 9.77 -2.81 11.98
C ILE A 203 10.51 -2.28 10.75
N ALA A 204 10.45 -0.97 10.48
CA ALA A 204 11.20 -0.34 9.40
C ALA A 204 12.70 -0.61 9.52
N ASN A 205 13.26 -0.45 10.73
CA ASN A 205 14.68 -0.70 10.97
C ASN A 205 15.06 -2.20 10.86
N ALA A 206 14.11 -3.12 11.06
CA ALA A 206 14.30 -4.54 10.79
C ALA A 206 14.27 -4.88 9.29
N LEU A 207 13.56 -4.06 8.47
CA LEU A 207 13.57 -4.17 7.00
C LEU A 207 14.84 -3.59 6.39
N ALA A 208 15.26 -2.41 6.82
CA ALA A 208 16.51 -1.77 6.40
C ALA A 208 16.94 -0.76 7.46
N PRO A 209 18.27 -0.46 7.60
CA PRO A 209 18.75 0.54 8.54
C PRO A 209 17.97 1.85 8.43
N THR A 210 17.30 2.24 9.51
CA THR A 210 16.41 3.41 9.58
C THR A 210 16.77 4.24 10.82
N PRO A 211 17.87 5.01 10.79
CA PRO A 211 18.21 5.90 11.89
C PRO A 211 17.12 6.95 12.09
N VAL A 212 16.92 7.37 13.33
CA VAL A 212 15.97 8.42 13.71
C VAL A 212 16.68 9.61 14.34
N VAL A 213 16.08 10.78 14.22
CA VAL A 213 16.57 12.04 14.85
C VAL A 213 15.44 12.67 15.65
N ARG A 214 15.76 13.35 16.74
CA ARG A 214 14.77 14.13 17.48
C ARG A 214 14.26 15.30 16.64
N CYS A 215 12.95 15.50 16.63
CA CYS A 215 12.32 16.67 16.02
C CYS A 215 12.86 17.98 16.64
N ARG A 216 12.72 19.09 15.91
CA ARG A 216 13.21 20.41 16.35
C ARG A 216 12.26 21.11 17.32
N SER A 217 10.95 20.95 17.09
CA SER A 217 9.92 21.63 17.89
C SER A 217 9.07 20.66 18.74
N LEU A 218 9.24 19.35 18.56
CA LEU A 218 8.42 18.32 19.20
C LEU A 218 9.27 17.34 20.01
N ASN A 219 8.64 16.69 21.00
CA ASN A 219 9.23 15.55 21.71
C ASN A 219 8.94 14.24 20.97
N LEU A 220 9.22 14.20 19.67
CA LEU A 220 9.09 13.05 18.80
C LEU A 220 10.40 12.77 18.08
N GLU A 221 10.50 11.60 17.46
CA GLU A 221 11.62 11.22 16.60
C GLU A 221 11.10 10.94 15.19
N ALA A 222 11.83 11.39 14.17
CA ALA A 222 11.54 11.22 12.75
C ALA A 222 12.68 10.44 12.07
N PRO A 223 12.42 9.71 10.95
CA PRO A 223 13.47 9.12 10.13
C PRO A 223 14.48 10.17 9.69
N ALA A 224 15.76 9.96 10.01
CA ALA A 224 16.85 10.91 9.78
C ALA A 224 17.07 11.23 8.29
N ASP A 225 16.65 10.33 7.41
CA ASP A 225 16.80 10.41 5.96
C ASP A 225 15.54 10.88 5.20
N ALA A 226 14.49 11.32 5.91
CA ALA A 226 13.32 11.90 5.26
C ALA A 226 13.70 13.14 4.42
N GLU A 227 12.99 13.35 3.33
CA GLU A 227 13.23 14.55 2.49
C GLU A 227 12.68 15.81 3.17
N ILE A 228 11.44 15.73 3.72
CA ILE A 228 10.73 16.82 4.40
C ILE A 228 10.05 16.26 5.65
N VAL A 229 10.11 17.01 6.75
CA VAL A 229 9.36 16.71 7.98
C VAL A 229 8.55 17.95 8.37
N LEU A 230 7.24 17.78 8.53
CA LEU A 230 6.32 18.79 9.04
C LEU A 230 6.04 18.46 10.51
N GLU A 231 6.42 19.35 11.40
CA GLU A 231 6.27 19.20 12.85
C GLU A 231 5.11 20.06 13.33
N GLY A 232 4.14 19.48 14.07
CA GLY A 232 2.96 20.23 14.49
C GLY A 232 2.11 19.53 15.55
N ARG A 233 0.86 19.99 15.71
CA ARG A 233 -0.06 19.54 16.74
C ARG A 233 -1.46 19.33 16.17
N ILE A 234 -2.09 18.21 16.52
CA ILE A 234 -3.50 17.98 16.24
C ILE A 234 -4.32 18.79 17.25
N LEU A 235 -5.14 19.68 16.73
CA LEU A 235 -5.99 20.56 17.55
C LEU A 235 -7.36 19.90 17.85
N THR A 236 -8.06 20.44 18.82
CA THR A 236 -9.46 20.06 19.11
C THR A 236 -10.44 20.58 18.06
N GLN A 237 -10.03 21.61 17.30
CA GLN A 237 -10.80 22.16 16.20
C GLN A 237 -10.98 21.15 15.08
N THR A 238 -12.18 21.11 14.48
CA THR A 238 -12.49 20.25 13.33
C THR A 238 -13.05 21.08 12.18
N VAL A 239 -12.79 20.63 10.95
CA VAL A 239 -13.30 21.20 9.70
C VAL A 239 -13.86 20.09 8.82
N ASP A 240 -14.55 20.45 7.75
CA ASP A 240 -14.95 19.51 6.70
C ASP A 240 -13.71 19.11 5.88
N GLU A 241 -13.44 17.80 5.79
CA GLU A 241 -12.38 17.18 5.00
C GLU A 241 -13.00 16.29 3.92
N GLY A 242 -12.50 16.41 2.72
CA GLY A 242 -13.06 15.72 1.55
C GLY A 242 -13.95 16.64 0.68
N PRO A 243 -14.56 16.09 -0.39
CA PRO A 243 -14.41 14.71 -0.86
C PRO A 243 -12.99 14.41 -1.37
N PHE A 244 -12.65 13.12 -1.45
CA PHE A 244 -11.33 12.67 -1.91
C PHE A 244 -11.43 11.27 -2.54
N LEU A 245 -10.64 11.00 -3.59
CA LEU A 245 -10.55 9.68 -4.20
C LEU A 245 -9.91 8.67 -3.25
N ASP A 246 -10.59 7.55 -2.98
CA ASP A 246 -10.05 6.51 -2.08
C ASP A 246 -9.48 5.31 -2.85
N LEU A 247 -8.93 4.36 -2.12
CA LEU A 247 -8.28 3.12 -2.57
C LEU A 247 -9.12 2.31 -3.58
N THR A 248 -10.42 2.31 -3.41
CA THR A 248 -11.39 1.60 -4.27
C THR A 248 -11.76 2.34 -5.55
N GLU A 249 -11.05 3.43 -5.88
CA GLU A 249 -11.34 4.30 -7.03
C GLU A 249 -12.76 4.90 -6.98
N THR A 250 -13.30 5.05 -5.78
CA THR A 250 -14.56 5.75 -5.52
C THR A 250 -14.32 6.96 -4.63
N MET A 251 -15.14 7.99 -4.78
CA MET A 251 -15.03 9.19 -3.95
C MET A 251 -15.45 8.91 -2.52
N ASP A 252 -14.58 9.21 -1.58
CA ASP A 252 -14.90 9.22 -0.16
C ASP A 252 -15.72 10.47 0.20
N ILE A 253 -16.60 10.34 1.19
CA ILE A 253 -17.52 11.41 1.59
C ILE A 253 -16.81 12.48 2.41
N VAL A 254 -17.40 13.68 2.46
CA VAL A 254 -16.97 14.74 3.39
C VAL A 254 -17.20 14.30 4.82
N ARG A 255 -16.21 14.53 5.70
CA ARG A 255 -16.26 14.24 7.14
C ARG A 255 -15.69 15.37 7.96
N ARG A 256 -16.20 15.51 9.18
CA ARG A 256 -15.54 16.38 10.19
C ARG A 256 -14.22 15.73 10.61
N GLN A 257 -13.11 16.43 10.40
CA GLN A 257 -11.76 15.97 10.73
C GLN A 257 -10.99 17.05 11.49
N HIS A 258 -10.02 16.62 12.27
CA HIS A 258 -9.20 17.52 13.09
C HIS A 258 -8.26 18.36 12.23
N VAL A 259 -8.08 19.59 12.66
CA VAL A 259 -7.05 20.49 12.13
C VAL A 259 -5.71 20.18 12.79
N VAL A 260 -4.66 20.23 12.01
CA VAL A 260 -3.28 20.22 12.50
C VAL A 260 -2.63 21.56 12.17
N GLU A 261 -2.06 22.20 13.17
CA GLU A 261 -1.20 23.38 13.01
C GLU A 261 0.24 22.91 12.88
N ILE A 262 0.94 23.37 11.85
CA ILE A 262 2.38 23.10 11.61
C ILE A 262 3.19 24.22 12.21
N ASP A 263 4.10 23.86 13.11
CA ASP A 263 4.95 24.80 13.86
C ASP A 263 6.32 24.96 13.24
N CYS A 264 6.82 23.92 12.55
CA CYS A 264 8.15 23.90 11.96
C CYS A 264 8.18 22.97 10.75
N ILE A 265 8.94 23.37 9.71
CA ILE A 265 9.29 22.50 8.58
C ILE A 265 10.79 22.28 8.64
N THR A 266 11.22 21.01 8.60
CA THR A 266 12.62 20.68 8.39
C THR A 266 12.78 19.89 7.11
N HIS A 267 13.88 20.09 6.38
CA HIS A 267 14.09 19.38 5.13
C HIS A 267 15.56 19.27 4.72
N ARG A 268 15.82 18.37 3.78
CA ARG A 268 17.12 18.27 3.11
C ARG A 268 17.33 19.46 2.18
N ARG A 269 18.56 19.86 1.95
CA ARG A 269 18.88 20.79 0.85
C ARG A 269 18.53 20.16 -0.48
N GLY A 270 17.81 20.92 -1.32
CA GLY A 270 17.27 20.39 -2.59
C GLY A 270 16.37 19.20 -2.36
N ALA A 271 15.44 19.32 -1.42
CA ALA A 271 14.49 18.24 -1.10
C ALA A 271 13.65 17.85 -2.31
N VAL A 272 13.29 16.57 -2.35
CA VAL A 272 12.40 15.97 -3.35
C VAL A 272 11.07 15.64 -2.68
N TYR A 273 10.00 16.17 -3.22
CA TYR A 273 8.66 15.89 -2.69
C TYR A 273 8.12 14.58 -3.25
N GLN A 274 7.78 13.65 -2.38
CA GLN A 274 7.08 12.42 -2.76
C GLN A 274 5.58 12.71 -2.84
N ALA A 275 4.98 12.47 -3.99
CA ALA A 275 3.53 12.40 -4.16
C ALA A 275 3.09 10.95 -4.37
N LEU A 276 1.85 10.67 -4.00
CA LEU A 276 1.21 9.39 -4.20
C LEU A 276 -0.13 9.63 -4.90
N LEU A 277 -0.37 8.96 -6.04
CA LEU A 277 -1.63 9.10 -6.76
C LEU A 277 -2.75 8.35 -6.00
N PRO A 278 -3.81 9.03 -5.57
CA PRO A 278 -4.93 8.38 -4.88
C PRO A 278 -5.61 7.33 -5.77
N GLY A 279 -5.95 6.16 -5.21
CA GLY A 279 -6.52 5.05 -5.97
C GLY A 279 -5.56 4.37 -6.95
N GLY A 280 -4.35 4.90 -7.15
CA GLY A 280 -3.35 4.36 -8.08
C GLY A 280 -2.64 3.10 -7.57
N LEU A 281 -1.80 2.50 -8.42
CA LEU A 281 -1.07 1.26 -8.12
C LEU A 281 -0.18 1.36 -6.87
N GLU A 282 0.52 2.50 -6.70
CA GLU A 282 1.35 2.73 -5.52
C GLU A 282 0.52 2.76 -4.24
N HIS A 283 -0.62 3.47 -4.25
CA HIS A 283 -1.56 3.49 -3.12
C HIS A 283 -2.07 2.08 -2.79
N LYS A 284 -2.55 1.34 -3.81
CA LYS A 284 -3.08 -0.02 -3.66
C LYS A 284 -2.03 -0.97 -3.07
N LEU A 285 -0.81 -0.95 -3.60
CA LEU A 285 0.26 -1.85 -3.14
C LEU A 285 0.75 -1.52 -1.73
N LEU A 286 0.94 -0.24 -1.39
CA LEU A 286 1.32 0.17 -0.05
C LEU A 286 0.26 -0.17 0.99
N MET A 287 -1.03 -0.12 0.63
CA MET A 287 -2.11 -0.52 1.54
C MET A 287 -2.25 -2.03 1.68
N GLY A 288 -2.16 -2.77 0.58
CA GLY A 288 -2.47 -4.20 0.52
C GLY A 288 -1.30 -5.11 0.87
N MET A 289 -0.17 -4.93 0.20
CA MET A 289 0.97 -5.84 0.35
C MET A 289 1.44 -6.04 1.79
N PRO A 290 1.48 -5.02 2.68
CA PRO A 290 1.84 -5.21 4.08
C PRO A 290 0.82 -6.04 4.89
N ARG A 291 -0.36 -6.35 4.33
CA ARG A 291 -1.37 -7.23 4.94
C ARG A 291 -1.22 -8.69 4.55
N GLU A 292 -0.55 -8.95 3.45
CA GLU A 292 -0.38 -10.31 2.94
C GLU A 292 0.36 -11.24 3.93
N PRO A 293 1.40 -10.79 4.68
CA PRO A 293 2.05 -11.63 5.67
C PRO A 293 1.11 -12.18 6.75
N THR A 294 0.17 -11.39 7.24
CA THR A 294 -0.79 -11.85 8.26
C THR A 294 -1.79 -12.86 7.70
N MET A 295 -2.18 -12.69 6.44
CA MET A 295 -3.03 -13.62 5.72
C MET A 295 -2.27 -14.92 5.40
N PHE A 296 -1.01 -14.81 4.96
CA PHE A 296 -0.13 -15.93 4.70
C PHE A 296 0.10 -16.80 5.95
N ASP A 297 0.43 -16.18 7.08
CA ASP A 297 0.68 -16.91 8.34
C ASP A 297 -0.60 -17.62 8.80
N ALA A 298 -1.76 -16.99 8.73
CA ALA A 298 -3.04 -17.61 9.10
C ALA A 298 -3.37 -18.82 8.20
N VAL A 299 -3.12 -18.73 6.89
CA VAL A 299 -3.35 -19.84 5.96
C VAL A 299 -2.34 -20.97 6.18
N ARG A 300 -1.07 -20.64 6.45
CA ARG A 300 -0.01 -21.61 6.72
C ARG A 300 -0.26 -22.44 7.98
N GLU A 301 -0.95 -21.90 8.97
CA GLU A 301 -1.40 -22.66 10.14
C GLU A 301 -2.50 -23.69 9.80
N ALA A 302 -3.25 -23.43 8.73
CA ALA A 302 -4.36 -24.29 8.32
C ALA A 302 -3.98 -25.34 7.27
N CYS A 303 -3.11 -25.01 6.30
CA CYS A 303 -2.69 -25.87 5.19
C CYS A 303 -1.33 -25.46 4.62
N ASP A 304 -0.82 -26.18 3.60
CA ASP A 304 0.47 -25.90 2.93
C ASP A 304 0.35 -24.66 2.02
N CYS A 305 0.45 -23.46 2.60
CA CYS A 305 0.38 -22.19 1.89
C CYS A 305 1.69 -21.91 1.14
N VAL A 306 1.58 -21.62 -0.15
CA VAL A 306 2.73 -21.26 -1.02
C VAL A 306 2.90 -19.75 -1.09
N ASN A 307 1.81 -19.03 -1.37
CA ASN A 307 1.84 -17.57 -1.51
C ASN A 307 0.43 -16.96 -1.33
N VAL A 308 0.39 -15.65 -1.11
CA VAL A 308 -0.84 -14.86 -0.98
C VAL A 308 -0.64 -13.53 -1.70
N VAL A 309 -1.67 -13.05 -2.40
CA VAL A 309 -1.68 -11.75 -3.07
C VAL A 309 -3.02 -11.08 -2.86
N LEU A 310 -3.01 -9.81 -2.49
CA LEU A 310 -4.17 -8.92 -2.58
C LEU A 310 -4.12 -8.23 -3.95
N THR A 311 -5.06 -8.59 -4.83
CA THR A 311 -5.00 -8.22 -6.25
C THR A 311 -5.28 -6.74 -6.50
N PRO A 312 -4.56 -6.07 -7.42
CA PRO A 312 -4.80 -4.67 -7.76
C PRO A 312 -6.23 -4.40 -8.25
N GLY A 313 -6.81 -5.31 -9.04
CA GLY A 313 -8.20 -5.22 -9.50
C GLY A 313 -9.24 -5.27 -8.37
N GLY A 314 -8.89 -5.84 -7.21
CA GLY A 314 -9.68 -5.80 -5.97
C GLY A 314 -9.29 -4.63 -5.05
N GLY A 315 -8.64 -3.58 -5.58
CA GLY A 315 -8.12 -2.45 -4.82
C GLY A 315 -6.97 -2.84 -3.88
N SER A 316 -6.32 -3.97 -4.11
CA SER A 316 -5.35 -4.62 -3.18
C SER A 316 -5.85 -4.73 -1.73
N TRP A 317 -7.16 -4.82 -1.55
CA TRP A 317 -7.78 -4.79 -0.23
C TRP A 317 -8.96 -5.73 -0.08
N LEU A 318 -9.86 -5.74 -1.07
CA LEU A 318 -11.14 -6.46 -0.99
C LEU A 318 -11.10 -7.86 -1.61
N HIS A 319 -10.11 -8.14 -2.46
CA HIS A 319 -9.94 -9.42 -3.15
C HIS A 319 -8.55 -9.99 -2.90
N GLY A 320 -8.50 -11.19 -2.32
CA GLY A 320 -7.27 -11.93 -2.05
C GLY A 320 -7.23 -13.24 -2.82
N VAL A 321 -6.04 -13.61 -3.29
CA VAL A 321 -5.77 -14.92 -3.89
C VAL A 321 -4.77 -15.65 -3.01
N VAL A 322 -5.07 -16.92 -2.73
CA VAL A 322 -4.26 -17.82 -1.92
C VAL A 322 -3.81 -19.00 -2.76
N GLN A 323 -2.50 -19.23 -2.83
CA GLN A 323 -1.91 -20.36 -3.51
C GLN A 323 -1.50 -21.41 -2.50
N ILE A 324 -1.95 -22.65 -2.67
CA ILE A 324 -1.67 -23.78 -1.78
C ILE A 324 -1.13 -24.98 -2.51
N ARG A 325 -0.40 -25.85 -1.81
CA ARG A 325 -0.18 -27.25 -2.20
C ARG A 325 -1.18 -28.11 -1.47
N LYS A 326 -2.24 -28.47 -2.16
CA LYS A 326 -3.34 -29.26 -1.59
C LYS A 326 -2.85 -30.64 -1.12
N ARG A 327 -3.05 -30.96 0.17
CA ARG A 327 -2.70 -32.25 0.80
C ARG A 327 -3.93 -33.04 1.19
N GLN A 328 -5.06 -32.38 1.41
CA GLN A 328 -6.34 -32.96 1.80
C GLN A 328 -7.46 -32.39 0.94
N ALA A 329 -8.57 -33.10 0.87
CA ALA A 329 -9.71 -32.72 0.01
C ALA A 329 -10.33 -31.37 0.39
N ASP A 330 -10.32 -31.01 1.68
CA ASP A 330 -10.92 -29.81 2.27
C ASP A 330 -9.94 -28.63 2.44
N ASP A 331 -8.67 -28.76 2.02
CA ASP A 331 -7.67 -27.70 2.20
C ASP A 331 -8.09 -26.38 1.56
N GLY A 332 -8.78 -26.40 0.40
CA GLY A 332 -9.28 -25.18 -0.22
C GLY A 332 -10.25 -24.41 0.69
N ARG A 333 -11.20 -25.11 1.31
CA ARG A 333 -12.13 -24.51 2.27
C ARG A 333 -11.43 -23.99 3.52
N ARG A 334 -10.50 -24.76 4.08
CA ARG A 334 -9.70 -24.37 5.25
C ARG A 334 -8.86 -23.12 4.97
N ALA A 335 -8.27 -23.03 3.76
CA ALA A 335 -7.54 -21.86 3.31
C ALA A 335 -8.44 -20.62 3.22
N ILE A 336 -9.66 -20.74 2.67
CA ILE A 336 -10.64 -19.64 2.61
C ILE A 336 -10.94 -19.12 4.02
N GLU A 337 -11.28 -19.99 4.96
CA GLU A 337 -11.61 -19.60 6.33
C GLU A 337 -10.44 -18.97 7.07
N ALA A 338 -9.24 -19.49 6.85
CA ALA A 338 -8.00 -18.94 7.42
C ALA A 338 -7.66 -17.56 6.84
N ALA A 339 -7.82 -17.38 5.53
CA ALA A 339 -7.58 -16.10 4.86
C ALA A 339 -8.50 -15.00 5.41
N PHE A 340 -9.78 -15.27 5.64
CA PHE A 340 -10.70 -14.32 6.27
C PHE A 340 -10.31 -13.97 7.71
N ARG A 341 -9.66 -14.88 8.46
CA ARG A 341 -9.12 -14.57 9.80
C ARG A 341 -7.86 -13.70 9.70
N GLY A 342 -6.96 -14.01 8.76
CA GLY A 342 -5.70 -13.29 8.57
C GLY A 342 -5.88 -11.85 8.08
N HIS A 343 -6.93 -11.61 7.26
CA HIS A 343 -7.29 -10.27 6.81
C HIS A 343 -8.80 -10.01 6.94
N PRO A 344 -9.27 -9.53 8.10
CA PRO A 344 -10.71 -9.35 8.35
C PRO A 344 -11.43 -8.39 7.39
N SER A 345 -10.70 -7.52 6.68
CA SER A 345 -11.27 -6.58 5.71
C SER A 345 -11.45 -7.20 4.30
N VAL A 346 -10.78 -8.32 3.98
CA VAL A 346 -10.95 -8.97 2.68
C VAL A 346 -12.39 -9.45 2.51
N LYS A 347 -12.95 -9.22 1.34
CA LYS A 347 -14.34 -9.52 1.00
C LYS A 347 -14.46 -10.81 0.18
N HIS A 348 -13.55 -10.98 -0.78
CA HIS A 348 -13.50 -12.16 -1.65
C HIS A 348 -12.15 -12.85 -1.50
N VAL A 349 -12.15 -14.17 -1.45
CA VAL A 349 -10.95 -15.01 -1.42
C VAL A 349 -11.05 -16.08 -2.49
N LEU A 350 -10.06 -16.14 -3.38
CA LEU A 350 -9.88 -17.21 -4.35
C LEU A 350 -8.72 -18.10 -3.92
N VAL A 351 -8.93 -19.41 -3.85
CA VAL A 351 -7.89 -20.39 -3.55
C VAL A 351 -7.56 -21.21 -4.78
N VAL A 352 -6.28 -21.32 -5.13
CA VAL A 352 -5.75 -22.05 -6.28
C VAL A 352 -4.57 -22.94 -5.90
N ASP A 353 -4.22 -23.91 -6.77
CA ASP A 353 -3.01 -24.73 -6.61
C ASP A 353 -1.75 -24.01 -7.08
N ASP A 354 -0.59 -24.62 -6.79
CA ASP A 354 0.76 -24.12 -7.07
C ASP A 354 1.14 -24.07 -8.57
N ASP A 355 0.31 -24.58 -9.46
CA ASP A 355 0.48 -24.51 -10.91
C ASP A 355 -0.14 -23.24 -11.55
N ILE A 356 -0.81 -22.39 -10.77
CA ILE A 356 -1.45 -21.14 -11.21
C ILE A 356 -0.61 -19.95 -10.79
N ASP A 357 -0.31 -19.05 -11.72
CA ASP A 357 0.29 -17.76 -11.41
C ASP A 357 -0.76 -16.82 -10.79
N ILE A 358 -0.60 -16.52 -9.50
CA ILE A 358 -1.58 -15.73 -8.73
C ILE A 358 -1.50 -14.21 -9.01
N GLU A 359 -0.49 -13.76 -9.73
CA GLU A 359 -0.37 -12.36 -10.19
C GLU A 359 -0.98 -12.18 -11.60
N ASN A 360 -1.33 -13.27 -12.29
CA ASN A 360 -1.90 -13.25 -13.63
C ASN A 360 -3.42 -13.43 -13.61
N PRO A 361 -4.22 -12.36 -13.87
CA PRO A 361 -5.69 -12.43 -13.85
C PRO A 361 -6.27 -13.47 -14.81
N VAL A 362 -5.63 -13.71 -15.97
CA VAL A 362 -6.09 -14.70 -16.95
C VAL A 362 -5.95 -16.12 -16.41
N GLU A 363 -4.90 -16.40 -15.66
CA GLU A 363 -4.73 -17.72 -15.04
C GLU A 363 -5.72 -17.93 -13.88
N LEU A 364 -6.03 -16.88 -13.14
CA LEU A 364 -7.05 -16.92 -12.08
C LEU A 364 -8.43 -17.19 -12.67
N GLU A 365 -8.81 -16.48 -13.72
CA GLU A 365 -10.09 -16.70 -14.42
C GLU A 365 -10.15 -18.11 -15.03
N TRP A 366 -9.05 -18.59 -15.64
CA TRP A 366 -8.95 -19.95 -16.13
C TRP A 366 -9.20 -21.00 -15.04
N ALA A 367 -8.59 -20.82 -13.85
CA ALA A 367 -8.78 -21.75 -12.73
C ALA A 367 -10.24 -21.77 -12.26
N ILE A 368 -10.88 -20.60 -12.17
CA ILE A 368 -12.31 -20.48 -11.84
C ILE A 368 -13.15 -21.22 -12.88
N ALA A 369 -12.93 -20.96 -14.17
CA ALA A 369 -13.73 -21.52 -15.26
C ALA A 369 -13.58 -23.05 -15.39
N THR A 370 -12.40 -23.61 -15.09
CA THR A 370 -12.08 -25.03 -15.37
C THR A 370 -12.14 -25.95 -14.16
N ARG A 371 -12.00 -25.43 -12.92
CA ARG A 371 -11.91 -26.26 -11.70
C ARG A 371 -13.06 -26.06 -10.73
N LEU A 372 -13.67 -24.87 -10.70
CA LEU A 372 -14.71 -24.54 -9.73
C LEU A 372 -16.07 -25.11 -10.14
N GLN A 373 -16.77 -25.74 -9.19
CA GLN A 373 -18.17 -26.09 -9.30
C GLN A 373 -18.94 -25.30 -8.22
N ALA A 374 -19.84 -24.43 -8.66
CA ALA A 374 -20.45 -23.42 -7.78
C ALA A 374 -21.28 -24.01 -6.63
N ASP A 375 -21.85 -25.20 -6.83
CA ASP A 375 -22.68 -25.91 -5.83
C ASP A 375 -21.90 -26.41 -4.60
N ARG A 376 -20.56 -26.56 -4.70
CA ARG A 376 -19.73 -27.15 -3.64
C ARG A 376 -18.40 -26.41 -3.38
N CYS A 377 -17.98 -25.55 -4.30
CA CYS A 377 -16.71 -24.83 -4.22
C CYS A 377 -16.87 -23.35 -3.79
N VAL A 378 -18.10 -22.90 -3.56
CA VAL A 378 -18.39 -21.54 -3.14
C VAL A 378 -18.78 -21.50 -1.67
N VAL A 379 -18.14 -20.65 -0.90
CA VAL A 379 -18.45 -20.38 0.52
C VAL A 379 -19.01 -18.96 0.61
N ILE A 380 -20.23 -18.82 1.10
CA ILE A 380 -20.87 -17.51 1.33
C ILE A 380 -21.07 -17.33 2.83
N LEU A 381 -20.54 -16.22 3.37
CA LEU A 381 -20.65 -15.85 4.78
C LEU A 381 -21.42 -14.51 4.88
N PRO A 382 -22.75 -14.54 5.09
CA PRO A 382 -23.54 -13.31 5.21
C PRO A 382 -23.29 -12.59 6.52
N GLY A 383 -23.49 -11.26 6.53
CA GLY A 383 -23.51 -10.45 7.75
C GLY A 383 -22.18 -10.34 8.49
N GLN A 384 -21.06 -10.51 7.81
CA GLN A 384 -19.71 -10.39 8.39
C GLN A 384 -19.29 -8.93 8.59
N GLY A 385 -18.31 -8.72 9.48
CA GLY A 385 -17.62 -7.45 9.57
C GLY A 385 -16.86 -7.17 8.28
N GLY A 386 -17.08 -5.99 7.68
CA GLY A 386 -16.48 -5.56 6.43
C GLY A 386 -15.50 -4.41 6.60
N SER A 387 -14.94 -3.98 5.47
CA SER A 387 -14.12 -2.78 5.37
C SER A 387 -15.00 -1.53 5.27
N SER A 388 -14.57 -0.43 5.89
CA SER A 388 -15.16 0.89 5.65
C SER A 388 -14.91 1.42 4.24
N LEU A 389 -13.96 0.81 3.52
CA LEU A 389 -13.61 1.13 2.13
C LEU A 389 -14.46 0.35 1.11
N ASP A 390 -15.27 -0.63 1.54
CA ASP A 390 -16.14 -1.38 0.64
C ASP A 390 -17.38 -0.54 0.29
N PRO A 391 -17.49 0.01 -0.95
CA PRO A 391 -18.59 0.90 -1.31
C PRO A 391 -19.96 0.20 -1.34
N SER A 392 -19.98 -1.14 -1.39
CA SER A 392 -21.21 -1.94 -1.40
C SER A 392 -21.59 -2.50 -0.03
N ALA A 393 -20.79 -2.24 1.01
CA ALA A 393 -21.10 -2.65 2.37
C ALA A 393 -22.20 -1.79 3.00
N LEU A 394 -22.89 -2.34 3.99
CA LEU A 394 -23.80 -1.56 4.81
C LEU A 394 -22.98 -0.72 5.81
N HIS A 395 -23.02 0.60 5.66
CA HIS A 395 -22.38 1.56 6.54
C HIS A 395 -23.40 2.19 7.47
N VAL A 396 -23.18 2.05 8.79
CA VAL A 396 -24.00 2.70 9.82
C VAL A 396 -23.07 3.56 10.66
N PRO A 397 -23.38 4.86 10.85
CA PRO A 397 -22.56 5.74 11.67
C PRO A 397 -22.31 5.17 13.07
N GLY A 398 -21.06 5.19 13.54
CA GLY A 398 -20.66 4.65 14.84
C GLY A 398 -20.59 3.13 14.93
N ALA A 399 -20.88 2.38 13.87
CA ALA A 399 -20.81 0.92 13.84
C ALA A 399 -19.83 0.41 12.79
N LYS A 400 -19.30 -0.80 12.99
CA LYS A 400 -18.46 -1.47 12.00
C LYS A 400 -19.28 -1.83 10.76
N SER A 401 -18.77 -1.52 9.58
CA SER A 401 -19.39 -1.88 8.30
C SER A 401 -19.69 -3.39 8.20
N ARG A 402 -20.81 -3.74 7.58
CA ARG A 402 -21.25 -5.13 7.40
C ARG A 402 -21.34 -5.48 5.93
N THR A 403 -20.82 -6.65 5.57
CA THR A 403 -20.80 -7.18 4.21
C THR A 403 -21.09 -8.68 4.19
N ALA A 404 -21.34 -9.25 3.02
CA ALA A 404 -21.25 -10.68 2.79
C ALA A 404 -19.87 -11.00 2.23
N LYS A 405 -19.24 -12.07 2.73
CA LYS A 405 -17.95 -12.55 2.22
C LYS A 405 -18.15 -13.76 1.32
N MET A 406 -17.30 -13.89 0.29
CA MET A 406 -17.32 -15.00 -0.64
C MET A 406 -15.95 -15.64 -0.76
N GLY A 407 -15.88 -16.96 -0.57
CA GLY A 407 -14.69 -17.76 -0.86
C GLY A 407 -14.94 -18.68 -2.05
N LEU A 408 -13.96 -18.79 -2.94
CA LEU A 408 -13.97 -19.63 -4.13
C LEU A 408 -12.83 -20.64 -4.03
N ASP A 409 -13.15 -21.93 -3.97
CA ASP A 409 -12.17 -23.02 -4.07
C ASP A 409 -12.02 -23.44 -5.53
N ALA A 410 -11.03 -22.85 -6.23
CA ALA A 410 -10.64 -23.21 -7.58
C ALA A 410 -9.39 -24.10 -7.61
N THR A 411 -9.17 -24.88 -6.56
CA THR A 411 -8.14 -25.90 -6.54
C THR A 411 -8.57 -27.14 -7.35
N ILE A 412 -7.59 -27.96 -7.71
CA ILE A 412 -7.85 -29.26 -8.37
C ILE A 412 -8.87 -30.05 -7.56
N PRO A 413 -9.99 -30.48 -8.17
CA PRO A 413 -11.03 -31.22 -7.47
C PRO A 413 -10.56 -32.63 -7.09
N TRP A 414 -10.47 -32.92 -5.79
CA TRP A 414 -10.09 -34.23 -5.26
C TRP A 414 -11.26 -35.21 -5.17
N LEU A 415 -12.47 -34.70 -5.03
CA LEU A 415 -13.68 -35.52 -4.95
C LEU A 415 -14.41 -35.57 -6.30
N LYS A 416 -14.94 -36.70 -6.63
CA LYS A 416 -15.92 -36.91 -7.71
C LYS A 416 -17.31 -36.45 -7.26
N SER A 417 -18.29 -36.46 -8.17
CA SER A 417 -19.68 -36.12 -7.87
C SER A 417 -20.36 -37.10 -6.89
N ASP A 418 -19.89 -38.31 -6.83
CA ASP A 418 -20.35 -39.36 -5.90
C ASP A 418 -19.63 -39.30 -4.53
N GLY A 419 -18.74 -38.32 -4.30
CA GLY A 419 -17.98 -38.18 -3.08
C GLY A 419 -16.72 -39.03 -2.98
N SER A 420 -16.46 -39.92 -3.95
CA SER A 420 -15.23 -40.72 -3.97
C SER A 420 -14.01 -39.91 -4.32
N LEU A 421 -12.82 -40.33 -3.84
CA LEU A 421 -11.55 -39.66 -4.16
C LEU A 421 -11.13 -39.95 -5.61
N ARG A 422 -10.63 -38.90 -6.29
CA ARG A 422 -9.92 -39.03 -7.56
C ARG A 422 -8.53 -39.61 -7.33
N SER A 423 -8.10 -40.51 -8.18
CA SER A 423 -6.72 -40.97 -8.25
C SER A 423 -5.78 -39.84 -8.64
N GLU A 424 -4.49 -39.98 -8.41
CA GLU A 424 -3.47 -39.00 -8.80
C GLU A 424 -3.48 -38.72 -10.31
N LYS A 425 -3.66 -39.76 -11.14
CA LYS A 425 -3.76 -39.61 -12.60
C LYS A 425 -4.99 -38.75 -12.99
N GLU A 426 -6.13 -38.97 -12.35
CA GLU A 426 -7.34 -38.17 -12.60
C GLU A 426 -7.17 -36.71 -12.15
N ARG A 427 -6.47 -36.47 -11.04
CA ARG A 427 -6.15 -35.11 -10.56
C ARG A 427 -5.18 -34.40 -11.49
N ALA A 428 -4.16 -35.10 -12.01
CA ALA A 428 -3.18 -34.54 -12.95
C ALA A 428 -3.83 -33.99 -14.24
N ALA A 429 -4.97 -34.54 -14.66
CA ALA A 429 -5.71 -34.05 -15.83
C ALA A 429 -6.30 -32.63 -15.66
N PHE A 430 -6.37 -32.11 -14.43
CA PHE A 430 -6.83 -30.74 -14.16
C PHE A 430 -5.68 -29.70 -14.12
N ARG A 431 -4.42 -30.15 -14.21
CA ARG A 431 -3.29 -29.21 -14.25
C ARG A 431 -3.25 -28.45 -15.57
N LYS A 432 -2.90 -27.17 -15.48
CA LYS A 432 -2.75 -26.32 -16.66
C LYS A 432 -1.55 -26.80 -17.49
N VAL A 433 -1.79 -27.12 -18.78
CA VAL A 433 -0.72 -27.48 -19.71
C VAL A 433 0.00 -26.21 -20.15
N ARG A 434 1.33 -26.23 -20.12
CA ARG A 434 2.18 -25.10 -20.51
C ARG A 434 3.11 -25.52 -21.65
N TYR A 435 3.34 -24.59 -22.57
CA TYR A 435 4.42 -24.74 -23.55
C TYR A 435 5.79 -24.68 -22.87
N ALA A 436 6.78 -25.30 -23.47
CA ALA A 436 8.16 -25.20 -23.00
C ALA A 436 8.62 -23.73 -23.07
N ALA A 437 9.27 -23.25 -22.02
CA ALA A 437 9.87 -21.93 -22.02
C ALA A 437 11.07 -21.91 -23.00
N VAL A 438 11.14 -20.85 -23.80
CA VAL A 438 12.27 -20.58 -24.68
C VAL A 438 12.89 -19.23 -24.31
N PRO A 439 14.21 -19.07 -24.36
CA PRO A 439 14.86 -17.78 -24.14
C PRO A 439 14.62 -16.89 -25.39
N LEU A 440 13.66 -15.95 -25.25
CA LEU A 440 13.22 -15.08 -26.36
C LEU A 440 14.36 -14.20 -26.92
N ASP A 441 15.29 -13.78 -26.04
CA ASP A 441 16.49 -13.03 -26.39
C ASP A 441 17.38 -13.69 -27.46
N LYS A 442 17.24 -15.01 -27.67
CA LYS A 442 17.92 -15.73 -28.75
C LYS A 442 17.22 -15.64 -30.11
N TYR A 443 15.98 -15.18 -30.17
CA TYR A 443 15.12 -15.23 -31.34
C TYR A 443 14.60 -13.86 -31.76
N VAL A 444 14.51 -12.91 -30.84
CA VAL A 444 13.86 -11.60 -31.04
C VAL A 444 14.78 -10.51 -30.48
N GLU A 445 15.00 -9.44 -31.25
CA GLU A 445 15.74 -8.28 -30.78
C GLU A 445 15.00 -7.53 -29.67
N GLU A 446 15.73 -6.89 -28.72
CA GLU A 446 15.17 -6.25 -27.54
C GLU A 446 14.09 -5.19 -27.86
N GLN A 447 14.23 -4.50 -29.00
CA GLN A 447 13.23 -3.52 -29.47
C GLN A 447 11.91 -4.17 -29.95
N GLU A 448 11.93 -5.42 -30.34
CA GLU A 448 10.75 -6.18 -30.78
C GLU A 448 10.08 -6.90 -29.59
N MET A 449 10.83 -7.24 -28.53
CA MET A 449 10.27 -7.84 -27.32
C MET A 449 9.26 -6.92 -26.62
N GLY A 450 9.53 -5.61 -26.54
CA GLY A 450 8.59 -4.62 -26.03
C GLY A 450 7.29 -4.48 -26.84
N ARG A 451 7.36 -4.79 -28.17
CA ARG A 451 6.17 -4.80 -29.04
C ARG A 451 5.32 -6.06 -28.88
N VAL A 452 5.92 -7.19 -28.55
CA VAL A 452 5.18 -8.45 -28.31
C VAL A 452 4.40 -8.38 -27.01
N GLU A 453 4.94 -7.76 -25.96
CA GLU A 453 4.22 -7.53 -24.72
C GLU A 453 3.03 -6.56 -24.88
N THR A 454 3.18 -5.52 -25.72
CA THR A 454 2.10 -4.57 -26.03
C THR A 454 1.06 -5.10 -27.03
N MET A 455 1.42 -6.04 -27.92
CA MET A 455 0.47 -6.65 -28.86
C MET A 455 -0.46 -7.70 -28.22
N LEU A 456 -0.05 -8.34 -27.12
CA LEU A 456 -0.88 -9.33 -26.42
C LEU A 456 -1.99 -8.70 -25.59
N TRP A 457 -1.86 -7.41 -25.27
CA TRP A 457 -2.87 -6.61 -24.56
C TRP A 457 -2.88 -5.22 -25.19
N PRO A 458 -3.80 -4.94 -26.15
CA PRO A 458 -3.99 -3.57 -26.61
C PRO A 458 -4.35 -2.71 -25.40
N ASP A 459 -3.63 -1.59 -25.24
CA ASP A 459 -3.91 -0.58 -24.22
C ASP A 459 -5.40 -0.27 -24.20
N THR A 460 -6.09 -0.64 -23.14
CA THR A 460 -7.50 -0.27 -22.89
C THR A 460 -7.65 1.18 -22.44
N THR A 461 -6.63 2.01 -22.61
CA THR A 461 -6.61 3.44 -22.27
C THR A 461 -6.90 4.34 -23.47
N GLY A 462 -7.72 3.90 -24.43
CA GLY A 462 -8.15 4.70 -25.57
C GLY A 462 -9.67 4.82 -25.63
N GLY A 463 -10.23 5.82 -24.95
CA GLY A 463 -11.66 6.15 -25.02
C GLY A 463 -12.02 7.29 -24.09
#